data_594e4a036a787e0975fcd19ddcf36703
#
_entry.id   594e4a036a787e0975fcd19ddcf36703
#
_cell.length_a   1.000
_cell.length_b   1.000
_cell.length_c   1.000
_cell.angle_alpha   90.00
_cell.angle_beta   90.00
_cell.angle_gamma   90.00
#
_symmetry.space_group_name_H-M   'P 1'
#
loop_
_entity.id
_entity.type
_entity.pdbx_description
1 polymer ?
#
loop_
_entity_poly.entity_id
_entity_poly.type
_entity_poly.pdbx_seq_one_letter_code
_entity_poly.pdbx_strand_id
1 'polypeptide(L)'
;MSLDPSRRAFMAAAGAVAVGAVIPARAAADNAIDYRTAGDLLKALASGRVASRELVDSAIARIEALDSIINAVVVRDFDGARAAAAAADAMLARGDRQSLLGLPITVKESFNVAGLPTSMGEPKFKDRRPTADTLAVERLKAAGAVILGKTNLPLGARDWQSFNEVYGTTNNPWDLARTPGGSSGGSAAALAAGYVSLELGADIGGSLRCPAHFCGVFSHKTSLDLIPYRGSGPLPMPIPLRGDLAVIGPMARSAADLALELSVLAGPDPLTEGVGYKLVLPPPRHARLTDFRVLVLDKHPLCPTAASVTGALNGLSEKLEKLGCRISRDHPKLPDLAQTARTYRQLLAASYVADLPSETIEQMNARAKTLSPDDQSYSAAVVRGLTISHADWIRQSRARVGLRARWLDLFHDIDVVLCPPMPTVAFPHDHSPQFGRHLDIDGVNVPYNDQSIWAGIAILVGLPATTMPIGKSPEGLPIGVQIIGGYLEDRSTIAFAELIESEFGGFTPPPL
;
A
#
# COMPACT_ATOMS: atom_id res chain seq x y z
N MET A 1 78.59 8.40 57.88
CA MET A 1 78.35 7.26 56.95
C MET A 1 76.86 7.23 56.67
N SER A 2 76.55 7.74 55.57
CA SER A 2 75.61 7.38 54.51
C SER A 2 74.28 6.83 54.95
N LEU A 3 73.26 7.37 54.50
CA LEU A 3 72.52 6.82 53.39
C LEU A 3 71.22 7.60 53.21
N ASP A 4 71.07 8.06 52.08
CA ASP A 4 69.84 8.64 51.47
C ASP A 4 68.74 7.60 51.34
N PRO A 5 67.50 7.92 51.43
CA PRO A 5 66.46 7.29 50.61
C PRO A 5 65.58 8.26 49.86
N SER A 6 65.55 7.95 48.61
CA SER A 6 64.80 8.45 47.50
C SER A 6 63.29 8.72 47.73
N ARG A 7 62.85 9.82 47.13
CA ARG A 7 61.47 10.22 46.91
C ARG A 7 60.74 9.22 46.00
N ARG A 8 59.62 8.70 46.45
CA ARG A 8 58.59 8.10 45.59
C ARG A 8 57.45 9.09 45.44
N ALA A 9 57.30 9.56 44.22
CA ALA A 9 56.16 10.34 43.79
C ALA A 9 54.93 9.39 43.69
N PHE A 10 53.89 9.75 44.42
CA PHE A 10 52.54 9.13 44.21
C PHE A 10 51.82 9.99 43.19
N MET A 11 51.61 9.43 42.00
CA MET A 11 50.66 9.97 41.03
C MET A 11 49.29 9.38 41.33
N ALA A 12 48.35 10.19 41.82
CA ALA A 12 46.95 9.87 41.95
C ALA A 12 46.30 10.00 40.55
N ALA A 13 45.96 8.88 39.91
CA ALA A 13 45.10 8.85 38.72
C ALA A 13 43.65 8.96 39.19
N ALA A 14 43.03 10.12 38.98
CA ALA A 14 41.58 10.27 39.10
C ALA A 14 40.91 9.64 37.90
N GLY A 15 40.40 8.43 38.03
CA GLY A 15 39.54 7.79 37.04
C GLY A 15 38.13 8.42 37.11
N ALA A 16 37.82 9.25 36.11
CA ALA A 16 36.44 9.67 35.89
C ALA A 16 35.65 8.49 35.32
N VAL A 17 34.81 7.86 36.14
CA VAL A 17 33.80 6.91 35.65
C VAL A 17 32.68 7.73 35.01
N ALA A 18 32.68 7.80 33.70
CA ALA A 18 31.54 8.27 32.94
C ALA A 18 30.42 7.23 33.08
N VAL A 19 29.46 7.49 33.95
CA VAL A 19 28.19 6.76 33.97
C VAL A 19 27.42 7.22 32.74
N GLY A 20 27.61 6.53 31.62
CA GLY A 20 26.75 6.66 30.45
C GLY A 20 25.36 6.17 30.83
N ALA A 21 24.42 7.09 30.95
CA ALA A 21 23.01 6.74 31.05
C ALA A 21 22.61 6.03 29.76
N VAL A 22 22.49 4.69 29.80
CA VAL A 22 21.86 3.91 28.76
C VAL A 22 20.37 4.25 28.83
N ILE A 23 19.94 5.23 28.03
CA ILE A 23 18.52 5.47 27.78
C ILE A 23 18.01 4.20 27.09
N PRO A 24 17.00 3.50 27.65
CA PRO A 24 16.48 2.30 26.99
C PRO A 24 15.95 2.71 25.61
N ALA A 25 16.37 2.01 24.56
CA ALA A 25 16.03 2.28 23.16
C ALA A 25 14.52 2.44 22.91
N ARG A 26 13.68 1.84 23.77
CA ARG A 26 12.22 1.97 23.73
C ARG A 26 11.71 3.37 24.11
N ALA A 27 12.37 4.07 25.04
CA ALA A 27 11.98 5.42 25.44
C ALA A 27 12.39 6.49 24.40
N ALA A 28 13.42 6.22 23.59
CA ALA A 28 13.81 7.09 22.48
C ALA A 28 12.85 6.96 21.27
N ALA A 29 12.30 5.77 21.03
CA ALA A 29 11.33 5.54 19.95
C ALA A 29 9.97 6.23 20.22
N ASP A 30 9.54 6.33 21.46
CA ASP A 30 8.24 6.93 21.83
C ASP A 30 8.19 8.47 21.67
N ASN A 31 9.32 9.14 21.47
CA ASN A 31 9.41 10.60 21.29
C ASN A 31 9.83 11.04 19.88
N ALA A 32 10.17 10.13 18.98
CA ALA A 32 10.57 10.48 17.64
C ALA A 32 9.35 10.91 16.80
N ILE A 33 9.39 12.12 16.24
CA ILE A 33 8.37 12.68 15.33
C ILE A 33 8.12 11.72 14.14
N ASP A 34 9.16 11.06 13.66
CA ASP A 34 9.22 10.27 12.45
C ASP A 34 8.21 9.11 12.42
N TYR A 35 7.90 8.50 13.55
CA TYR A 35 7.00 7.35 13.62
C TYR A 35 5.64 7.65 14.25
N ARG A 36 5.33 8.92 14.51
CA ARG A 36 4.00 9.30 15.00
C ARG A 36 2.93 9.11 13.92
N THR A 37 1.71 8.84 14.37
CA THR A 37 0.53 8.78 13.51
C THR A 37 0.19 10.15 12.93
N ALA A 38 -0.48 10.19 11.78
CA ALA A 38 -0.97 11.44 11.21
C ALA A 38 -1.91 12.16 12.18
N GLY A 39 -2.80 11.40 12.83
CA GLY A 39 -3.71 11.95 13.83
C GLY A 39 -2.99 12.64 15.01
N ASP A 40 -1.88 12.08 15.48
CA ASP A 40 -1.11 12.70 16.58
C ASP A 40 -0.32 13.93 16.14
N LEU A 41 0.23 13.91 14.90
CA LEU A 41 0.89 15.07 14.32
C LEU A 41 -0.09 16.22 14.09
N LEU A 42 -1.29 15.93 13.60
CA LEU A 42 -2.35 16.93 13.40
C LEU A 42 -2.83 17.54 14.72
N LYS A 43 -2.97 16.75 15.78
CA LYS A 43 -3.25 17.27 17.15
C LYS A 43 -2.10 18.16 17.66
N ALA A 44 -0.85 17.82 17.36
CA ALA A 44 0.30 18.63 17.73
C ALA A 44 0.33 19.97 16.98
N LEU A 45 0.08 19.95 15.66
CA LEU A 45 -0.07 21.14 14.82
C LEU A 45 -1.22 22.05 15.31
N ALA A 46 -2.41 21.48 15.52
CA ALA A 46 -3.58 22.23 15.95
C ALA A 46 -3.42 22.88 17.34
N SER A 47 -2.60 22.28 18.22
CA SER A 47 -2.30 22.83 19.56
C SER A 47 -1.05 23.72 19.59
N GLY A 48 -0.37 23.94 18.45
CA GLY A 48 0.86 24.74 18.37
C GLY A 48 2.07 24.10 19.07
N ARG A 49 2.04 22.80 19.37
CA ARG A 49 3.18 22.05 19.96
C ARG A 49 4.29 21.77 18.96
N VAL A 50 3.98 21.82 17.67
CA VAL A 50 4.89 21.68 16.56
C VAL A 50 4.38 22.56 15.42
N ALA A 51 5.31 23.14 14.64
CA ALA A 51 4.98 23.87 13.42
C ALA A 51 5.00 22.94 12.20
N SER A 52 4.22 23.26 11.16
CA SER A 52 4.26 22.55 9.88
C SER A 52 5.67 22.57 9.27
N ARG A 53 6.34 23.73 9.36
CA ARG A 53 7.71 23.88 8.88
C ARG A 53 8.68 22.95 9.60
N GLU A 54 8.52 22.75 10.90
CA GLU A 54 9.33 21.82 11.69
C GLU A 54 9.13 20.37 11.26
N LEU A 55 7.88 19.97 11.02
CA LEU A 55 7.57 18.62 10.49
C LEU A 55 8.16 18.40 9.10
N VAL A 56 8.05 19.38 8.21
CA VAL A 56 8.59 19.31 6.84
C VAL A 56 10.12 19.22 6.88
N ASP A 57 10.80 20.05 7.67
CA ASP A 57 12.26 20.03 7.77
C ASP A 57 12.76 18.72 8.43
N SER A 58 12.03 18.16 9.42
CA SER A 58 12.33 16.83 9.98
C SER A 58 12.19 15.71 8.95
N ALA A 59 11.09 15.70 8.19
CA ALA A 59 10.88 14.73 7.12
C ALA A 59 11.96 14.81 6.03
N ILE A 60 12.34 16.02 5.62
CA ILE A 60 13.41 16.25 4.63
C ILE A 60 14.74 15.72 5.17
N ALA A 61 15.11 16.05 6.40
CA ALA A 61 16.36 15.60 7.00
C ALA A 61 16.43 14.06 7.07
N ARG A 62 15.31 13.41 7.40
CA ARG A 62 15.25 11.94 7.42
C ARG A 62 15.34 11.32 6.02
N ILE A 63 14.67 11.90 5.02
CA ILE A 63 14.80 11.48 3.61
C ILE A 63 16.26 11.64 3.16
N GLU A 64 16.90 12.77 3.44
CA GLU A 64 18.31 13.00 3.05
C GLU A 64 19.28 12.03 3.73
N ALA A 65 18.99 11.61 4.96
CA ALA A 65 19.82 10.66 5.69
C ALA A 65 19.71 9.21 5.20
N LEU A 66 18.51 8.77 4.80
CA LEU A 66 18.24 7.35 4.56
C LEU A 66 17.92 7.00 3.10
N ASP A 67 17.44 7.96 2.31
CA ASP A 67 16.88 7.64 0.99
C ASP A 67 17.95 7.32 -0.07
N SER A 68 19.23 7.59 0.22
CA SER A 68 20.35 7.13 -0.61
C SER A 68 20.47 5.60 -0.68
N ILE A 69 20.01 4.89 0.34
CA ILE A 69 20.00 3.41 0.42
C ILE A 69 18.61 2.80 0.19
N ILE A 70 17.55 3.57 0.36
CA ILE A 70 16.16 3.09 0.19
C ILE A 70 15.63 3.45 -1.20
N ASN A 71 15.87 4.68 -1.67
CA ASN A 71 15.39 5.23 -2.94
C ASN A 71 13.85 5.20 -3.07
N ALA A 72 13.16 5.68 -2.05
CA ALA A 72 11.71 5.73 -2.01
C ALA A 72 11.14 7.02 -2.61
N VAL A 73 11.73 8.21 -2.32
CA VAL A 73 11.26 9.53 -2.75
C VAL A 73 12.06 10.00 -3.95
N VAL A 74 11.57 9.73 -5.14
CA VAL A 74 12.31 9.89 -6.42
C VAL A 74 12.06 11.22 -7.14
N VAL A 75 10.98 11.92 -6.81
CA VAL A 75 10.72 13.30 -7.24
C VAL A 75 10.56 14.13 -5.97
N ARG A 76 11.48 15.09 -5.76
CA ARG A 76 11.55 15.90 -4.54
C ARG A 76 11.15 17.34 -4.85
N ASP A 77 10.25 17.90 -4.02
CA ASP A 77 9.83 19.32 -4.06
C ASP A 77 10.00 19.97 -2.68
N PHE A 78 11.20 19.89 -2.15
CA PHE A 78 11.49 20.33 -0.78
C PHE A 78 11.29 21.84 -0.58
N ASP A 79 11.66 22.65 -1.57
CA ASP A 79 11.46 24.10 -1.48
C ASP A 79 9.98 24.49 -1.58
N GLY A 80 9.23 23.86 -2.48
CA GLY A 80 7.78 24.01 -2.56
C GLY A 80 7.07 23.55 -1.27
N ALA A 81 7.51 22.43 -0.70
CA ALA A 81 7.00 21.93 0.56
C ALA A 81 7.25 22.90 1.74
N ARG A 82 8.46 23.47 1.80
CA ARG A 82 8.81 24.50 2.80
C ARG A 82 7.94 25.76 2.68
N ALA A 83 7.69 26.20 1.47
CA ALA A 83 6.82 27.34 1.22
C ALA A 83 5.36 27.04 1.62
N ALA A 84 4.85 25.84 1.26
CA ALA A 84 3.51 25.39 1.64
C ALA A 84 3.37 25.24 3.17
N ALA A 85 4.39 24.73 3.86
CA ALA A 85 4.42 24.60 5.31
C ALA A 85 4.36 25.98 6.01
N ALA A 86 5.11 26.96 5.53
CA ALA A 86 5.06 28.33 6.06
C ALA A 86 3.66 28.97 5.88
N ALA A 87 3.00 28.71 4.75
CA ALA A 87 1.62 29.12 4.53
C ALA A 87 0.65 28.42 5.48
N ALA A 88 0.84 27.11 5.72
CA ALA A 88 0.03 26.34 6.67
C ALA A 88 0.21 26.84 8.11
N ASP A 89 1.43 27.17 8.52
CA ASP A 89 1.69 27.77 9.85
C ASP A 89 0.97 29.10 10.04
N ALA A 90 0.95 29.95 8.99
CA ALA A 90 0.20 31.20 9.03
C ALA A 90 -1.33 30.96 9.11
N MET A 91 -1.86 29.92 8.46
CA MET A 91 -3.26 29.51 8.57
C MET A 91 -3.59 29.00 9.97
N LEU A 92 -2.77 28.10 10.52
CA LEU A 92 -2.91 27.57 11.89
C LEU A 92 -2.92 28.71 12.95
N ALA A 93 -2.03 29.69 12.78
CA ALA A 93 -1.95 30.85 13.65
C ALA A 93 -3.22 31.73 13.63
N ARG A 94 -3.93 31.80 12.48
CA ARG A 94 -5.23 32.47 12.37
C ARG A 94 -6.42 31.67 12.91
N GLY A 95 -6.18 30.41 13.30
CA GLY A 95 -7.22 29.50 13.78
C GLY A 95 -7.88 28.62 12.73
N ASP A 96 -7.37 28.60 11.49
CA ASP A 96 -7.86 27.70 10.45
C ASP A 96 -7.67 26.23 10.86
N ARG A 97 -8.62 25.37 10.48
CA ARG A 97 -8.62 23.94 10.86
C ARG A 97 -9.14 23.09 9.70
N GLN A 98 -8.26 22.79 8.74
CA GLN A 98 -8.52 21.82 7.69
C GLN A 98 -8.03 20.42 8.13
N SER A 99 -8.60 19.37 7.56
CA SER A 99 -8.39 17.98 8.03
C SER A 99 -6.93 17.51 8.02
N LEU A 100 -6.10 18.04 7.10
CA LEU A 100 -4.68 17.67 6.95
C LEU A 100 -3.76 18.89 7.01
N LEU A 101 -4.23 20.04 7.57
CA LEU A 101 -3.50 21.30 7.51
C LEU A 101 -2.11 21.21 8.10
N GLY A 102 -1.11 21.41 7.23
CA GLY A 102 0.31 21.43 7.59
C GLY A 102 0.98 20.07 7.72
N LEU A 103 0.26 18.96 7.44
CA LEU A 103 0.83 17.62 7.51
C LEU A 103 1.66 17.31 6.26
N PRO A 104 2.97 16.96 6.38
CA PRO A 104 3.78 16.52 5.26
C PRO A 104 3.37 15.11 4.81
N ILE A 105 3.20 14.94 3.51
CA ILE A 105 2.89 13.67 2.86
C ILE A 105 3.68 13.50 1.56
N THR A 106 3.75 12.29 1.05
CA THR A 106 4.20 11.99 -0.31
C THR A 106 3.08 11.29 -1.08
N VAL A 107 3.21 11.23 -2.40
CA VAL A 107 2.23 10.55 -3.27
C VAL A 107 2.96 9.68 -4.28
N LYS A 108 2.38 8.56 -4.69
CA LYS A 108 2.95 7.68 -5.72
C LYS A 108 3.19 8.45 -7.01
N GLU A 109 4.29 8.16 -7.69
CA GLU A 109 4.74 8.91 -8.88
C GLU A 109 3.73 8.87 -10.04
N SER A 110 2.81 7.91 -10.06
CA SER A 110 1.73 7.84 -11.06
C SER A 110 0.68 8.96 -10.96
N PHE A 111 0.60 9.68 -9.85
CA PHE A 111 -0.35 10.78 -9.69
C PHE A 111 0.24 12.08 -10.20
N ASN A 112 -0.52 12.82 -11.01
CA ASN A 112 -0.13 14.14 -11.45
C ASN A 112 -0.15 15.11 -10.26
N VAL A 113 1.00 15.76 -10.05
CA VAL A 113 1.16 16.95 -9.21
C VAL A 113 1.62 18.06 -10.16
N ALA A 114 0.87 19.14 -10.26
CA ALA A 114 1.15 20.22 -11.20
C ALA A 114 2.60 20.75 -11.06
N GLY A 115 3.33 20.78 -12.17
CA GLY A 115 4.74 21.22 -12.21
C GLY A 115 5.77 20.13 -11.88
N LEU A 116 5.39 18.99 -11.27
CA LEU A 116 6.33 17.91 -10.96
C LEU A 116 6.30 16.81 -12.05
N PRO A 117 7.41 16.11 -12.29
CA PRO A 117 7.47 15.03 -13.28
C PRO A 117 6.45 13.91 -12.97
N THR A 118 5.82 13.37 -14.03
CA THR A 118 5.01 12.15 -14.00
C THR A 118 5.37 11.30 -15.18
N SER A 119 6.16 10.26 -14.94
CA SER A 119 6.69 9.37 -15.97
C SER A 119 6.13 7.97 -15.93
N MET A 120 5.61 7.52 -14.78
CA MET A 120 5.32 6.12 -14.47
C MET A 120 6.53 5.20 -14.70
N GLY A 121 7.75 5.73 -14.45
CA GLY A 121 9.00 5.00 -14.68
C GLY A 121 9.33 4.77 -16.17
N GLU A 122 8.58 5.35 -17.11
CA GLU A 122 8.80 5.21 -18.55
C GLU A 122 9.74 6.30 -19.06
N PRO A 123 10.91 5.96 -19.64
CA PRO A 123 11.90 6.93 -20.12
C PRO A 123 11.36 7.98 -21.08
N LYS A 124 10.40 7.59 -21.94
CA LYS A 124 9.75 8.51 -22.90
C LYS A 124 8.96 9.65 -22.24
N PHE A 125 8.58 9.51 -20.97
CA PHE A 125 7.83 10.50 -20.21
C PHE A 125 8.63 11.17 -19.08
N LYS A 126 9.93 10.89 -18.94
CA LYS A 126 10.77 11.38 -17.82
C LYS A 126 10.73 12.90 -17.60
N ASP A 127 10.57 13.67 -18.68
CA ASP A 127 10.55 15.14 -18.62
C ASP A 127 9.12 15.72 -18.64
N ARG A 128 8.10 14.86 -18.68
CA ARG A 128 6.72 15.31 -18.72
C ARG A 128 6.29 15.89 -17.37
N ARG A 129 5.83 17.15 -17.40
CA ARG A 129 5.29 17.86 -16.25
C ARG A 129 3.83 18.22 -16.49
N PRO A 130 2.88 17.64 -15.75
CA PRO A 130 1.46 17.99 -15.85
C PRO A 130 1.23 19.43 -15.40
N THR A 131 0.21 20.07 -16.00
CA THR A 131 -0.21 21.43 -15.63
C THR A 131 -1.35 21.43 -14.60
N ALA A 132 -1.92 20.26 -14.29
CA ALA A 132 -2.99 20.09 -13.33
C ALA A 132 -2.72 18.90 -12.42
N ASP A 133 -3.23 18.97 -11.21
CA ASP A 133 -3.21 17.88 -10.23
C ASP A 133 -4.19 16.75 -10.62
N THR A 134 -3.92 15.52 -10.15
CA THR A 134 -4.94 14.48 -10.05
C THR A 134 -6.02 14.91 -9.06
N LEU A 135 -7.29 14.57 -9.28
CA LEU A 135 -8.38 14.93 -8.35
C LEU A 135 -8.10 14.51 -6.90
N ALA A 136 -7.47 13.35 -6.68
CA ALA A 136 -7.07 12.92 -5.35
C ALA A 136 -6.03 13.87 -4.74
N VAL A 137 -5.06 14.34 -5.51
CA VAL A 137 -4.05 15.32 -5.08
C VAL A 137 -4.69 16.70 -4.84
N GLU A 138 -5.63 17.14 -5.70
CA GLU A 138 -6.42 18.36 -5.47
C GLU A 138 -7.11 18.31 -4.10
N ARG A 139 -7.74 17.18 -3.75
CA ARG A 139 -8.42 16.98 -2.46
C ARG A 139 -7.46 17.01 -1.27
N LEU A 140 -6.31 16.36 -1.38
CA LEU A 140 -5.28 16.39 -0.33
C LEU A 140 -4.75 17.79 -0.08
N LYS A 141 -4.43 18.54 -1.16
CA LYS A 141 -4.01 19.95 -1.05
C LYS A 141 -5.12 20.84 -0.49
N ALA A 142 -6.37 20.64 -0.92
CA ALA A 142 -7.52 21.38 -0.40
C ALA A 142 -7.78 21.09 1.10
N ALA A 143 -7.43 19.90 1.58
CA ALA A 143 -7.44 19.54 2.99
C ALA A 143 -6.24 20.09 3.77
N GLY A 144 -5.30 20.79 3.11
CA GLY A 144 -4.14 21.44 3.73
C GLY A 144 -2.89 20.58 3.83
N ALA A 145 -2.83 19.41 3.19
CA ALA A 145 -1.64 18.55 3.15
C ALA A 145 -0.47 19.23 2.39
N VAL A 146 0.74 19.03 2.87
CA VAL A 146 1.98 19.53 2.26
C VAL A 146 2.66 18.40 1.48
N ILE A 147 2.72 18.51 0.15
CA ILE A 147 3.34 17.48 -0.70
C ILE A 147 4.86 17.68 -0.70
N LEU A 148 5.62 16.71 -0.15
CA LEU A 148 7.09 16.70 -0.15
C LEU A 148 7.69 16.26 -1.48
N GLY A 149 6.94 15.44 -2.22
CA GLY A 149 7.42 14.82 -3.43
C GLY A 149 6.64 13.57 -3.82
N LYS A 150 7.23 12.76 -4.71
CA LYS A 150 6.57 11.57 -5.24
C LYS A 150 7.44 10.33 -5.06
N THR A 151 6.78 9.20 -4.83
CA THR A 151 7.43 7.94 -4.47
C THR A 151 7.51 6.95 -5.63
N ASN A 152 8.57 6.15 -5.65
CA ASN A 152 8.91 5.25 -6.74
C ASN A 152 7.87 4.13 -6.97
N LEU A 153 7.91 3.61 -8.20
CA LEU A 153 7.03 2.55 -8.70
C LEU A 153 7.76 1.75 -9.80
N PRO A 154 7.30 0.56 -10.21
CA PRO A 154 7.84 -0.14 -11.38
C PRO A 154 7.39 0.50 -12.69
N LEU A 155 8.08 0.17 -13.77
CA LEU A 155 7.74 0.56 -15.14
C LEU A 155 6.25 0.37 -15.43
N GLY A 156 5.55 1.45 -15.80
CA GLY A 156 4.13 1.44 -16.09
C GLY A 156 3.24 0.99 -14.92
N ALA A 157 3.75 0.95 -13.68
CA ALA A 157 3.08 0.41 -12.50
C ALA A 157 2.64 -1.07 -12.64
N ARG A 158 3.39 -1.90 -13.38
CA ARG A 158 2.97 -3.26 -13.80
C ARG A 158 3.79 -4.40 -13.18
N ASP A 159 4.39 -4.20 -12.00
CA ASP A 159 5.15 -5.26 -11.29
C ASP A 159 4.88 -5.21 -9.78
N TRP A 160 5.20 -6.29 -9.06
CA TRP A 160 5.23 -6.40 -7.60
C TRP A 160 6.61 -6.13 -7.00
N GLN A 161 7.48 -5.47 -7.75
CA GLN A 161 8.76 -4.89 -7.34
C GLN A 161 8.82 -3.45 -7.85
N SER A 162 9.45 -2.53 -7.12
CA SER A 162 9.50 -1.11 -7.48
C SER A 162 10.88 -0.74 -8.00
N PHE A 163 11.08 -0.93 -9.30
CA PHE A 163 12.28 -0.51 -10.03
C PHE A 163 11.96 -0.09 -11.46
N ASN A 164 12.71 0.85 -12.00
CA ASN A 164 12.62 1.31 -13.40
C ASN A 164 13.90 2.02 -13.84
N GLU A 165 14.03 2.27 -15.15
CA GLU A 165 15.22 2.91 -15.73
C GLU A 165 15.33 4.41 -15.42
N VAL A 166 14.22 5.08 -15.05
CA VAL A 166 14.21 6.53 -14.77
C VAL A 166 14.74 6.83 -13.38
N TYR A 167 14.32 6.03 -12.40
CA TYR A 167 14.53 6.31 -10.97
C TYR A 167 15.36 5.24 -10.25
N GLY A 168 15.64 4.10 -10.88
CA GLY A 168 16.33 2.98 -10.24
C GLY A 168 15.43 2.14 -9.34
N THR A 169 16.05 1.42 -8.42
CA THR A 169 15.40 0.41 -7.55
C THR A 169 15.11 0.99 -6.17
N THR A 170 13.92 0.74 -5.66
CA THR A 170 13.58 0.97 -4.24
C THR A 170 13.84 -0.30 -3.44
N ASN A 171 14.56 -0.17 -2.34
CA ASN A 171 14.89 -1.24 -1.42
C ASN A 171 13.91 -1.30 -0.24
N ASN A 172 13.70 -2.50 0.29
CA ASN A 172 12.83 -2.70 1.45
C ASN A 172 13.55 -2.23 2.73
N PRO A 173 12.96 -1.34 3.55
CA PRO A 173 13.55 -0.90 4.81
C PRO A 173 13.83 -1.99 5.84
N TRP A 174 13.19 -3.17 5.72
CA TRP A 174 13.45 -4.32 6.59
C TRP A 174 14.65 -5.15 6.17
N ASP A 175 14.94 -5.20 4.87
CA ASP A 175 16.10 -5.87 4.28
C ASP A 175 16.36 -5.24 2.91
N LEU A 176 17.44 -4.48 2.80
CA LEU A 176 17.80 -3.73 1.59
C LEU A 176 18.07 -4.62 0.35
N ALA A 177 18.29 -5.92 0.54
CA ALA A 177 18.46 -6.87 -0.57
C ALA A 177 17.12 -7.37 -1.15
N ARG A 178 15.99 -6.96 -0.56
CA ARG A 178 14.64 -7.40 -0.93
C ARG A 178 13.78 -6.28 -1.49
N THR A 179 12.78 -6.69 -2.27
CA THR A 179 11.79 -5.75 -2.81
C THR A 179 10.87 -5.19 -1.71
N PRO A 180 10.50 -3.90 -1.77
CA PRO A 180 9.43 -3.35 -0.91
C PRO A 180 8.03 -3.73 -1.39
N GLY A 181 7.95 -4.54 -2.46
CA GLY A 181 6.71 -4.78 -3.18
C GLY A 181 6.46 -3.76 -4.28
N GLY A 182 5.30 -3.86 -4.89
CA GLY A 182 4.84 -3.01 -5.99
C GLY A 182 3.34 -3.12 -6.25
N SER A 183 2.81 -2.15 -6.96
CA SER A 183 3.51 -1.05 -7.60
C SER A 183 3.66 0.21 -6.72
N SER A 184 3.07 0.29 -5.51
CA SER A 184 3.26 1.41 -4.57
C SER A 184 4.40 1.10 -3.56
N GLY A 185 5.53 0.52 -4.04
CA GLY A 185 6.60 0.09 -3.15
C GLY A 185 7.39 1.25 -2.55
N GLY A 186 7.62 2.32 -3.31
CA GLY A 186 8.21 3.54 -2.77
C GLY A 186 7.35 4.16 -1.67
N SER A 187 6.01 4.14 -1.84
CA SER A 187 5.05 4.62 -0.85
C SER A 187 5.15 3.85 0.47
N ALA A 188 5.14 2.50 0.38
CA ALA A 188 5.26 1.66 1.57
C ALA A 188 6.64 1.79 2.24
N ALA A 189 7.72 1.89 1.45
CA ALA A 189 9.07 2.10 1.95
C ALA A 189 9.22 3.46 2.66
N ALA A 190 8.64 4.54 2.12
CA ALA A 190 8.63 5.86 2.73
C ALA A 190 7.90 5.86 4.09
N LEU A 191 6.75 5.21 4.18
CA LEU A 191 6.01 5.03 5.44
C LEU A 191 6.80 4.20 6.45
N ALA A 192 7.34 3.05 6.03
CA ALA A 192 8.09 2.16 6.90
C ALA A 192 9.38 2.82 7.42
N ALA A 193 10.06 3.61 6.57
CA ALA A 193 11.23 4.37 6.95
C ALA A 193 10.91 5.62 7.82
N GLY A 194 9.64 5.96 8.04
CA GLY A 194 9.23 7.09 8.85
C GLY A 194 9.40 8.45 8.18
N TYR A 195 9.44 8.53 6.84
CA TYR A 195 9.54 9.80 6.13
C TYR A 195 8.29 10.64 6.24
N VAL A 196 7.13 10.01 6.12
CA VAL A 196 5.81 10.61 6.20
C VAL A 196 4.86 9.70 6.98
N SER A 197 3.71 10.23 7.38
CA SER A 197 2.67 9.46 8.08
C SER A 197 1.52 9.00 7.18
N LEU A 198 1.31 9.67 6.05
CA LEU A 198 0.30 9.33 5.04
C LEU A 198 0.92 9.27 3.63
N GLU A 199 0.35 8.44 2.79
CA GLU A 199 0.75 8.21 1.41
C GLU A 199 -0.44 7.85 0.53
N LEU A 200 -0.44 8.35 -0.70
CA LEU A 200 -1.45 8.05 -1.71
C LEU A 200 -0.93 7.00 -2.69
N GLY A 201 -1.59 5.85 -2.78
CA GLY A 201 -1.26 4.78 -3.71
C GLY A 201 -2.42 4.38 -4.63
N ALA A 202 -2.19 3.35 -5.45
CA ALA A 202 -3.21 2.78 -6.34
C ALA A 202 -3.06 1.25 -6.41
N ASP A 203 -4.16 0.54 -6.72
CA ASP A 203 -4.20 -0.93 -6.74
C ASP A 203 -5.07 -1.43 -7.89
N ILE A 204 -4.50 -2.28 -8.75
CA ILE A 204 -5.21 -3.05 -9.79
C ILE A 204 -4.88 -4.55 -9.68
N GLY A 205 -3.79 -4.87 -8.98
CA GLY A 205 -3.26 -6.23 -8.85
C GLY A 205 -2.61 -6.49 -7.51
N GLY A 206 -3.03 -5.77 -6.44
CA GLY A 206 -2.41 -5.83 -5.12
C GLY A 206 -1.43 -4.69 -4.86
N SER A 207 -1.40 -3.66 -5.70
CA SER A 207 -0.36 -2.63 -5.65
C SER A 207 -0.40 -1.68 -4.44
N LEU A 208 -1.42 -1.72 -3.61
CA LEU A 208 -1.45 -1.18 -2.24
C LEU A 208 -1.11 -2.26 -1.22
N ARG A 209 -1.73 -3.42 -1.37
CA ARG A 209 -1.74 -4.52 -0.39
C ARG A 209 -0.43 -5.30 -0.34
N CYS A 210 0.17 -5.58 -1.50
CA CYS A 210 1.48 -6.22 -1.59
C CYS A 210 2.57 -5.42 -0.87
N PRO A 211 2.81 -4.12 -1.21
CA PRO A 211 3.84 -3.35 -0.53
C PRO A 211 3.53 -3.10 0.95
N ALA A 212 2.25 -2.96 1.33
CA ALA A 212 1.88 -2.87 2.74
C ALA A 212 2.25 -4.14 3.52
N HIS A 213 1.99 -5.31 2.94
CA HIS A 213 2.39 -6.60 3.50
C HIS A 213 3.92 -6.74 3.61
N PHE A 214 4.67 -6.36 2.57
CA PHE A 214 6.14 -6.52 2.52
C PHE A 214 6.90 -5.51 3.39
N CYS A 215 6.34 -4.32 3.60
CA CYS A 215 6.95 -3.27 4.43
C CYS A 215 6.36 -3.14 5.84
N GLY A 216 5.32 -3.92 6.16
CA GLY A 216 4.70 -3.92 7.50
C GLY A 216 3.93 -2.64 7.81
N VAL A 217 3.28 -2.03 6.80
CA VAL A 217 2.45 -0.83 6.95
C VAL A 217 0.98 -1.15 6.66
N PHE A 218 0.12 -0.17 6.83
CA PHE A 218 -1.31 -0.27 6.53
C PHE A 218 -1.61 0.27 5.14
N SER A 219 -2.59 -0.33 4.46
CA SER A 219 -3.15 0.19 3.21
C SER A 219 -4.63 -0.14 3.09
N HIS A 220 -5.34 0.69 2.34
CA HIS A 220 -6.74 0.41 2.04
C HIS A 220 -7.00 0.50 0.53
N LYS A 221 -7.28 -0.65 -0.06
CA LYS A 221 -7.82 -0.78 -1.41
C LYS A 221 -9.32 -0.47 -1.34
N THR A 222 -9.72 0.68 -1.84
CA THR A 222 -11.11 1.16 -1.77
C THR A 222 -12.08 0.31 -2.58
N SER A 223 -13.35 0.41 -2.28
CA SER A 223 -14.41 -0.02 -3.20
C SER A 223 -14.22 0.60 -4.57
N LEU A 224 -14.54 -0.13 -5.64
CA LEU A 224 -14.44 0.38 -7.01
C LEU A 224 -15.28 1.66 -7.16
N ASP A 225 -14.75 2.66 -7.86
CA ASP A 225 -15.36 3.98 -8.12
C ASP A 225 -15.53 4.88 -6.87
N LEU A 226 -15.00 4.51 -5.70
CA LEU A 226 -15.11 5.35 -4.50
C LEU A 226 -14.26 6.62 -4.57
N ILE A 227 -13.08 6.53 -5.19
CA ILE A 227 -12.18 7.66 -5.48
C ILE A 227 -11.97 7.73 -7.00
N PRO A 228 -12.39 8.82 -7.66
CA PRO A 228 -12.26 8.96 -9.11
C PRO A 228 -10.80 9.01 -9.57
N TYR A 229 -10.53 8.47 -10.74
CA TYR A 229 -9.18 8.30 -11.31
C TYR A 229 -8.72 9.50 -12.18
N ARG A 230 -9.47 10.60 -12.24
CA ARG A 230 -9.19 11.77 -13.09
C ARG A 230 -7.79 12.34 -12.81
N GLY A 231 -6.98 12.49 -13.85
CA GLY A 231 -5.64 13.08 -13.79
C GLY A 231 -4.55 12.12 -13.33
N SER A 232 -4.78 10.79 -13.31
CA SER A 232 -3.73 9.80 -13.06
C SER A 232 -2.99 9.43 -14.35
N GLY A 233 -1.68 9.20 -14.23
CA GLY A 233 -0.83 8.72 -15.32
C GLY A 233 -0.29 9.81 -16.24
N PRO A 234 0.63 9.43 -17.17
CA PRO A 234 1.38 10.38 -17.98
C PRO A 234 0.60 10.90 -19.19
N LEU A 235 -0.48 10.28 -19.57
CA LEU A 235 -1.30 10.74 -20.69
C LEU A 235 -2.32 11.77 -20.22
N PRO A 236 -2.59 12.83 -21.02
CA PRO A 236 -3.61 13.79 -20.67
C PRO A 236 -4.98 13.13 -20.77
N MET A 237 -5.61 12.93 -19.62
CA MET A 237 -6.97 12.39 -19.52
C MET A 237 -7.87 13.47 -18.91
N PRO A 238 -8.42 14.39 -19.71
CA PRO A 238 -9.22 15.48 -19.21
C PRO A 238 -10.62 15.04 -18.73
N ILE A 239 -11.03 13.83 -19.11
CA ILE A 239 -12.35 13.28 -18.75
C ILE A 239 -12.15 12.19 -17.71
N PRO A 240 -13.00 12.10 -16.67
CA PRO A 240 -12.93 11.01 -15.70
C PRO A 240 -13.21 9.69 -16.41
N LEU A 241 -12.15 8.91 -16.63
CA LEU A 241 -12.31 7.51 -17.00
C LEU A 241 -12.52 6.70 -15.72
N ARG A 242 -13.59 5.92 -15.71
CA ARG A 242 -13.72 4.88 -14.69
C ARG A 242 -12.68 3.81 -14.96
N GLY A 243 -11.86 3.51 -13.98
CA GLY A 243 -11.01 2.33 -14.05
C GLY A 243 -11.87 1.07 -14.07
N ASP A 244 -11.62 0.13 -14.97
CA ASP A 244 -12.38 -1.13 -14.96
C ASP A 244 -12.11 -1.97 -13.70
N LEU A 245 -10.85 -1.96 -13.22
CA LEU A 245 -10.38 -2.72 -12.06
C LEU A 245 -9.59 -1.85 -11.07
N ALA A 246 -8.94 -0.79 -11.56
CA ALA A 246 -8.03 0.01 -10.77
C ALA A 246 -8.74 0.91 -9.76
N VAL A 247 -8.13 1.05 -8.58
CA VAL A 247 -8.60 1.96 -7.52
C VAL A 247 -7.44 2.77 -6.96
N ILE A 248 -7.75 3.95 -6.43
CA ILE A 248 -6.87 4.79 -5.62
C ILE A 248 -7.16 4.47 -4.15
N GLY A 249 -6.15 4.51 -3.28
CA GLY A 249 -6.36 4.31 -1.87
C GLY A 249 -5.26 4.85 -0.97
N PRO A 250 -5.59 5.09 0.31
CA PRO A 250 -4.68 5.58 1.32
C PRO A 250 -3.71 4.49 1.78
N MET A 251 -2.52 4.93 2.22
CA MET A 251 -1.54 4.12 2.93
C MET A 251 -1.04 4.88 4.17
N ALA A 252 -0.83 4.19 5.28
CA ALA A 252 -0.47 4.80 6.56
C ALA A 252 0.27 3.82 7.47
N ARG A 253 0.60 4.26 8.70
CA ARG A 253 1.11 3.39 9.76
C ARG A 253 0.07 2.98 10.79
N SER A 254 -1.19 3.44 10.67
CA SER A 254 -2.30 3.05 11.53
C SER A 254 -3.61 2.95 10.75
N ALA A 255 -4.55 2.17 11.25
CA ALA A 255 -5.89 2.05 10.65
C ALA A 255 -6.69 3.37 10.78
N ALA A 256 -6.55 4.08 11.89
CA ALA A 256 -7.20 5.37 12.10
C ALA A 256 -6.75 6.42 11.07
N ASP A 257 -5.47 6.42 10.68
CA ASP A 257 -4.94 7.31 9.65
C ASP A 257 -5.47 6.95 8.25
N LEU A 258 -5.71 5.66 7.95
CA LEU A 258 -6.41 5.25 6.73
C LEU A 258 -7.83 5.82 6.66
N ALA A 259 -8.57 5.77 7.79
CA ALA A 259 -9.91 6.34 7.88
C ALA A 259 -9.91 7.86 7.66
N LEU A 260 -8.92 8.56 8.25
CA LEU A 260 -8.72 9.99 8.10
C LEU A 260 -8.50 10.35 6.63
N GLU A 261 -7.54 9.73 5.95
CA GLU A 261 -7.22 10.03 4.56
C GLU A 261 -8.36 9.63 3.61
N LEU A 262 -9.02 8.49 3.85
CA LEU A 262 -10.21 8.08 3.09
C LEU A 262 -11.30 9.14 3.17
N SER A 263 -11.53 9.77 4.33
CA SER A 263 -12.54 10.80 4.51
C SER A 263 -12.30 12.06 3.65
N VAL A 264 -11.05 12.33 3.31
CA VAL A 264 -10.64 13.41 2.41
C VAL A 264 -10.77 13.02 0.94
N LEU A 265 -10.38 11.78 0.62
CA LEU A 265 -10.26 11.30 -0.76
C LEU A 265 -11.59 10.84 -1.37
N ALA A 266 -12.49 10.23 -0.56
CA ALA A 266 -13.69 9.57 -1.06
C ALA A 266 -14.76 10.56 -1.52
N GLY A 267 -15.41 10.22 -2.61
CA GLY A 267 -16.56 10.98 -3.15
C GLY A 267 -16.53 11.07 -4.67
N PRO A 268 -17.68 11.41 -5.26
CA PRO A 268 -17.83 11.49 -6.72
C PRO A 268 -17.00 12.64 -7.31
N ASP A 269 -16.64 12.53 -8.60
CA ASP A 269 -16.01 13.63 -9.33
C ASP A 269 -17.04 14.77 -9.52
N PRO A 270 -16.70 16.02 -9.10
CA PRO A 270 -17.60 17.16 -9.24
C PRO A 270 -17.95 17.52 -10.69
N LEU A 271 -17.19 17.03 -11.67
CA LEU A 271 -17.46 17.25 -13.10
C LEU A 271 -18.47 16.26 -13.68
N THR A 272 -18.75 15.15 -12.98
CA THR A 272 -19.65 14.09 -13.46
C THR A 272 -20.68 13.70 -12.40
N GLU A 273 -20.44 12.60 -11.69
CA GLU A 273 -21.40 12.07 -10.70
C GLU A 273 -21.68 13.07 -9.56
N GLY A 274 -20.69 13.89 -9.19
CA GLY A 274 -20.82 14.91 -8.14
C GLY A 274 -21.81 16.03 -8.44
N VAL A 275 -22.25 16.19 -9.69
CA VAL A 275 -23.32 17.11 -10.05
C VAL A 275 -24.65 16.68 -9.42
N GLY A 276 -24.92 15.36 -9.38
CA GLY A 276 -26.20 14.80 -8.92
C GLY A 276 -26.13 13.94 -7.67
N TYR A 277 -24.92 13.51 -7.25
CA TYR A 277 -24.73 12.55 -6.17
C TYR A 277 -23.82 13.09 -5.07
N LYS A 278 -24.13 12.72 -3.83
CA LYS A 278 -23.26 12.88 -2.66
C LYS A 278 -22.96 11.50 -2.08
N LEU A 279 -21.70 11.27 -1.71
CA LEU A 279 -21.32 10.06 -1.05
C LEU A 279 -21.75 10.07 0.42
N VAL A 280 -22.45 9.02 0.83
CA VAL A 280 -22.73 8.72 2.24
C VAL A 280 -22.33 7.26 2.48
N LEU A 281 -21.09 7.03 2.95
CA LEU A 281 -20.66 5.70 3.34
C LEU A 281 -21.36 5.27 4.63
N PRO A 282 -21.80 3.99 4.72
CA PRO A 282 -22.35 3.45 5.96
C PRO A 282 -21.32 3.52 7.09
N PRO A 283 -21.77 3.60 8.36
CA PRO A 283 -20.86 3.42 9.49
C PRO A 283 -20.30 1.99 9.50
N PRO A 284 -19.24 1.73 10.29
CA PRO A 284 -18.76 0.38 10.51
C PRO A 284 -19.88 -0.55 11.01
N ARG A 285 -19.88 -1.81 10.57
CA ARG A 285 -20.91 -2.79 10.96
C ARG A 285 -20.98 -2.99 12.48
N HIS A 286 -19.83 -3.00 13.15
CA HIS A 286 -19.72 -3.28 14.58
C HIS A 286 -18.65 -2.42 15.24
N ALA A 287 -18.82 -2.19 16.55
CA ALA A 287 -17.88 -1.44 17.39
C ALA A 287 -16.93 -2.33 18.22
N ARG A 288 -17.13 -3.66 18.22
CA ARG A 288 -16.31 -4.62 19.00
C ARG A 288 -15.94 -5.81 18.14
N LEU A 289 -14.73 -6.35 18.30
CA LEU A 289 -14.26 -7.55 17.56
C LEU A 289 -15.21 -8.75 17.72
N THR A 290 -15.74 -8.98 18.92
CA THR A 290 -16.63 -10.10 19.24
C THR A 290 -17.96 -10.10 18.49
N ASP A 291 -18.36 -8.97 17.94
CA ASP A 291 -19.63 -8.86 17.20
C ASP A 291 -19.46 -9.25 15.73
N PHE A 292 -18.21 -9.27 15.21
CA PHE A 292 -17.92 -9.64 13.83
C PHE A 292 -18.02 -11.16 13.58
N ARG A 293 -18.57 -11.50 12.41
CA ARG A 293 -18.57 -12.85 11.82
C ARG A 293 -17.46 -12.88 10.78
N VAL A 294 -16.46 -13.69 11.03
CA VAL A 294 -15.20 -13.69 10.26
C VAL A 294 -15.06 -15.00 9.50
N LEU A 295 -14.82 -14.92 8.19
CA LEU A 295 -14.39 -16.05 7.37
C LEU A 295 -12.90 -15.97 7.11
N VAL A 296 -12.16 -17.05 7.39
CA VAL A 296 -10.70 -17.12 7.18
C VAL A 296 -10.39 -18.03 6.01
N LEU A 297 -9.68 -17.50 5.02
CA LEU A 297 -9.22 -18.22 3.83
C LEU A 297 -7.68 -18.28 3.87
N ASP A 298 -7.12 -19.42 4.28
CA ASP A 298 -5.68 -19.65 4.38
C ASP A 298 -5.09 -20.45 3.21
N LYS A 299 -5.94 -20.97 2.31
CA LYS A 299 -5.57 -21.78 1.14
C LYS A 299 -6.22 -21.28 -0.12
N HIS A 300 -5.48 -21.32 -1.22
CA HIS A 300 -6.00 -21.03 -2.55
C HIS A 300 -5.75 -22.23 -3.49
N PRO A 301 -6.75 -22.64 -4.32
CA PRO A 301 -6.62 -23.85 -5.12
C PRO A 301 -5.58 -23.77 -6.24
N LEU A 302 -5.12 -22.58 -6.65
CA LEU A 302 -4.24 -22.38 -7.80
C LEU A 302 -2.78 -22.01 -7.45
N CYS A 303 -2.47 -21.72 -6.18
CA CYS A 303 -1.11 -21.35 -5.79
C CYS A 303 -0.90 -21.67 -4.31
N PRO A 304 0.21 -22.28 -3.92
CA PRO A 304 0.54 -22.44 -2.51
C PRO A 304 0.74 -21.10 -1.82
N THR A 305 0.63 -21.08 -0.50
CA THR A 305 0.94 -19.94 0.35
C THR A 305 1.95 -20.39 1.39
N ALA A 306 3.00 -19.61 1.61
CA ALA A 306 4.08 -19.92 2.52
C ALA A 306 3.57 -20.22 3.94
N ALA A 307 4.15 -21.23 4.59
CA ALA A 307 3.79 -21.66 5.93
C ALA A 307 3.93 -20.52 6.96
N SER A 308 4.89 -19.63 6.78
CA SER A 308 5.05 -18.43 7.62
C SER A 308 3.84 -17.49 7.52
N VAL A 309 3.30 -17.29 6.31
CA VAL A 309 2.15 -16.43 6.06
C VAL A 309 0.86 -17.07 6.58
N THR A 310 0.63 -18.36 6.27
CA THR A 310 -0.53 -19.10 6.79
C THR A 310 -0.48 -19.25 8.30
N GLY A 311 0.71 -19.47 8.87
CA GLY A 311 0.92 -19.55 10.33
C GLY A 311 0.57 -18.25 11.04
N ALA A 312 0.98 -17.09 10.49
CA ALA A 312 0.64 -15.78 11.05
C ALA A 312 -0.87 -15.50 10.99
N LEU A 313 -1.53 -15.83 9.87
CA LEU A 313 -2.98 -15.70 9.71
C LEU A 313 -3.73 -16.61 10.70
N ASN A 314 -3.30 -17.86 10.85
CA ASN A 314 -3.91 -18.81 11.79
C ASN A 314 -3.71 -18.36 13.24
N GLY A 315 -2.51 -17.85 13.58
CA GLY A 315 -2.24 -17.29 14.90
C GLY A 315 -3.12 -16.07 15.24
N LEU A 316 -3.40 -15.19 14.26
CA LEU A 316 -4.38 -14.12 14.44
C LEU A 316 -5.79 -14.68 14.65
N SER A 317 -6.20 -15.68 13.85
CA SER A 317 -7.52 -16.33 13.97
C SER A 317 -7.73 -16.94 15.36
N GLU A 318 -6.74 -17.65 15.90
CA GLU A 318 -6.78 -18.22 17.24
C GLU A 318 -6.91 -17.14 18.35
N LYS A 319 -6.23 -16.00 18.18
CA LYS A 319 -6.36 -14.87 19.11
C LYS A 319 -7.77 -14.28 19.07
N LEU A 320 -8.35 -14.12 17.88
CA LEU A 320 -9.71 -13.64 17.69
C LEU A 320 -10.74 -14.63 18.29
N GLU A 321 -10.57 -15.94 18.09
CA GLU A 321 -11.40 -16.99 18.70
C GLU A 321 -11.35 -16.94 20.23
N LYS A 322 -10.16 -16.78 20.82
CA LYS A 322 -9.98 -16.64 22.28
C LYS A 322 -10.66 -15.39 22.85
N LEU A 323 -10.78 -14.33 22.08
CA LEU A 323 -11.57 -13.15 22.45
C LEU A 323 -13.07 -13.37 22.33
N GLY A 324 -13.53 -14.44 21.68
CA GLY A 324 -14.93 -14.75 21.47
C GLY A 324 -15.49 -14.30 20.12
N CYS A 325 -14.63 -13.96 19.13
CA CYS A 325 -15.07 -13.70 17.77
C CYS A 325 -15.62 -14.98 17.11
N ARG A 326 -16.60 -14.82 16.24
CA ARG A 326 -17.18 -15.93 15.46
C ARG A 326 -16.37 -16.19 14.21
N ILE A 327 -15.51 -17.18 14.25
CA ILE A 327 -14.62 -17.56 13.15
C ILE A 327 -15.20 -18.76 12.39
N SER A 328 -15.21 -18.70 11.06
CA SER A 328 -15.46 -19.84 10.18
C SER A 328 -14.31 -19.98 9.18
N ARG A 329 -14.05 -21.21 8.69
CA ARG A 329 -12.98 -21.51 7.72
C ARG A 329 -13.55 -22.04 6.40
N ASP A 330 -14.86 -22.19 6.34
CA ASP A 330 -15.60 -22.58 5.15
C ASP A 330 -17.00 -21.95 5.19
N HIS A 331 -17.57 -21.75 4.01
CA HIS A 331 -18.94 -21.23 3.90
C HIS A 331 -19.59 -21.69 2.59
N PRO A 332 -20.85 -22.19 2.62
CA PRO A 332 -21.51 -22.74 1.42
C PRO A 332 -21.73 -21.71 0.31
N LYS A 333 -21.76 -20.42 0.64
CA LYS A 333 -21.89 -19.32 -0.32
C LYS A 333 -20.56 -18.80 -0.84
N LEU A 334 -19.42 -19.33 -0.39
CA LEU A 334 -18.09 -18.86 -0.87
C LEU A 334 -17.99 -19.06 -2.38
N PRO A 335 -17.75 -17.99 -3.16
CA PRO A 335 -17.53 -18.12 -4.59
C PRO A 335 -16.32 -18.98 -4.93
N ASP A 336 -16.35 -19.66 -6.07
CA ASP A 336 -15.21 -20.43 -6.58
C ASP A 336 -14.00 -19.50 -6.80
N LEU A 337 -12.96 -19.68 -5.97
CA LEU A 337 -11.74 -18.88 -6.00
C LEU A 337 -10.93 -19.14 -7.28
N ALA A 338 -10.96 -20.36 -7.84
CA ALA A 338 -10.28 -20.68 -9.09
C ALA A 338 -10.94 -19.97 -10.28
N GLN A 339 -12.27 -19.97 -10.33
CA GLN A 339 -13.02 -19.20 -11.34
C GLN A 339 -12.76 -17.70 -11.17
N THR A 340 -12.77 -17.19 -9.95
CA THR A 340 -12.46 -15.79 -9.63
C THR A 340 -11.09 -15.40 -10.17
N ALA A 341 -10.04 -16.21 -9.90
CA ALA A 341 -8.69 -15.94 -10.36
C ALA A 341 -8.57 -15.97 -11.90
N ARG A 342 -9.20 -16.94 -12.56
CA ARG A 342 -9.17 -17.03 -14.04
C ARG A 342 -9.84 -15.82 -14.69
N THR A 343 -11.03 -15.45 -14.24
CA THR A 343 -11.76 -14.27 -14.76
C THR A 343 -10.97 -12.99 -14.52
N TYR A 344 -10.39 -12.85 -13.33
CA TYR A 344 -9.57 -11.71 -12.97
C TYR A 344 -8.34 -11.57 -13.88
N ARG A 345 -7.56 -12.63 -14.05
CA ARG A 345 -6.34 -12.63 -14.89
C ARG A 345 -6.64 -12.25 -16.34
N GLN A 346 -7.75 -12.75 -16.89
CA GLN A 346 -8.16 -12.44 -18.24
C GLN A 346 -8.60 -10.99 -18.40
N LEU A 347 -9.43 -10.45 -17.50
CA LEU A 347 -9.87 -9.06 -17.55
C LEU A 347 -8.74 -8.08 -17.24
N LEU A 348 -7.82 -8.44 -16.34
CA LEU A 348 -6.62 -7.65 -16.07
C LEU A 348 -5.75 -7.53 -17.31
N ALA A 349 -5.49 -8.62 -18.02
CA ALA A 349 -4.74 -8.58 -19.28
C ALA A 349 -5.46 -7.74 -20.34
N ALA A 350 -6.79 -7.89 -20.47
CA ALA A 350 -7.60 -7.10 -21.39
C ALA A 350 -7.50 -5.58 -21.14
N SER A 351 -7.34 -5.17 -19.87
CA SER A 351 -7.25 -3.74 -19.53
C SER A 351 -5.95 -3.06 -20.02
N TYR A 352 -4.93 -3.84 -20.40
CA TYR A 352 -3.65 -3.31 -20.90
C TYR A 352 -3.51 -3.31 -22.42
N VAL A 353 -4.45 -3.91 -23.15
CA VAL A 353 -4.31 -4.14 -24.60
C VAL A 353 -4.15 -2.85 -25.40
N ALA A 354 -4.82 -1.78 -24.98
CA ALA A 354 -4.79 -0.48 -25.66
C ALA A 354 -3.41 0.21 -25.61
N ASP A 355 -2.56 -0.15 -24.67
CA ASP A 355 -1.23 0.43 -24.47
C ASP A 355 -0.12 -0.36 -25.15
N LEU A 356 -0.45 -1.52 -25.78
CA LEU A 356 0.54 -2.39 -26.37
C LEU A 356 0.83 -2.03 -27.85
N PRO A 357 2.10 -2.21 -28.30
CA PRO A 357 2.44 -2.11 -29.72
C PRO A 357 1.66 -3.11 -30.57
N SER A 358 1.28 -2.71 -31.80
CA SER A 358 0.55 -3.58 -32.74
C SER A 358 1.26 -4.92 -33.00
N GLU A 359 2.59 -4.90 -33.09
CA GLU A 359 3.40 -6.11 -33.26
C GLU A 359 3.22 -7.11 -32.10
N THR A 360 3.17 -6.61 -30.84
CA THR A 360 2.90 -7.45 -29.67
C THR A 360 1.50 -8.08 -29.76
N ILE A 361 0.50 -7.31 -30.20
CA ILE A 361 -0.88 -7.81 -30.36
C ILE A 361 -0.92 -8.89 -31.44
N GLU A 362 -0.22 -8.71 -32.57
CA GLU A 362 -0.11 -9.70 -33.64
C GLU A 362 0.54 -11.01 -33.15
N GLN A 363 1.64 -10.91 -32.39
CA GLN A 363 2.28 -12.07 -31.79
C GLN A 363 1.35 -12.80 -30.82
N MET A 364 0.58 -12.08 -30.00
CA MET A 364 -0.40 -12.68 -29.08
C MET A 364 -1.55 -13.36 -29.86
N ASN A 365 -2.03 -12.74 -30.93
CA ASN A 365 -3.04 -13.35 -31.83
C ASN A 365 -2.54 -14.65 -32.47
N ALA A 366 -1.28 -14.70 -32.90
CA ALA A 366 -0.68 -15.93 -33.45
C ALA A 366 -0.60 -17.02 -32.35
N ARG A 367 -0.17 -16.66 -31.15
CA ARG A 367 -0.09 -17.59 -30.01
C ARG A 367 -1.48 -18.09 -29.59
N ALA A 368 -2.50 -17.25 -29.59
CA ALA A 368 -3.88 -17.63 -29.26
C ALA A 368 -4.43 -18.76 -30.15
N LYS A 369 -4.04 -18.82 -31.44
CA LYS A 369 -4.46 -19.87 -32.38
C LYS A 369 -3.91 -21.26 -32.02
N THR A 370 -2.79 -21.34 -31.31
CA THR A 370 -2.12 -22.58 -30.91
C THR A 370 -2.36 -22.95 -29.45
N LEU A 371 -3.08 -22.11 -28.72
CA LEU A 371 -3.34 -22.31 -27.31
C LEU A 371 -4.39 -23.40 -27.10
N SER A 372 -4.06 -24.40 -26.27
CA SER A 372 -5.05 -25.40 -25.86
C SER A 372 -6.24 -24.76 -25.15
N PRO A 373 -7.50 -25.11 -25.50
CA PRO A 373 -8.67 -24.66 -24.77
C PRO A 373 -8.60 -24.99 -23.25
N ASP A 374 -7.97 -26.10 -22.89
CA ASP A 374 -7.86 -26.62 -21.52
C ASP A 374 -6.69 -26.02 -20.74
N ASP A 375 -5.82 -25.23 -21.39
CA ASP A 375 -4.72 -24.56 -20.68
C ASP A 375 -5.27 -23.48 -19.74
N GLN A 376 -5.14 -23.74 -18.42
CA GLN A 376 -5.59 -22.87 -17.34
C GLN A 376 -4.44 -22.04 -16.70
N SER A 377 -3.25 -22.06 -17.33
CA SER A 377 -2.10 -21.32 -16.83
C SER A 377 -2.32 -19.81 -16.83
N TYR A 378 -1.53 -19.10 -16.03
CA TYR A 378 -1.51 -17.63 -16.05
C TYR A 378 -1.20 -17.11 -17.46
N SER A 379 -0.21 -17.71 -18.13
CA SER A 379 0.18 -17.33 -19.49
C SER A 379 -0.97 -17.47 -20.49
N ALA A 380 -1.76 -18.54 -20.39
CA ALA A 380 -2.95 -18.74 -21.22
C ALA A 380 -4.02 -17.70 -20.96
N ALA A 381 -4.25 -17.36 -19.67
CA ALA A 381 -5.20 -16.31 -19.30
C ALA A 381 -4.78 -14.93 -19.84
N VAL A 382 -3.49 -14.61 -19.82
CA VAL A 382 -2.94 -13.37 -20.40
C VAL A 382 -3.15 -13.34 -21.91
N VAL A 383 -2.79 -14.40 -22.63
CA VAL A 383 -3.00 -14.47 -24.09
C VAL A 383 -4.47 -14.29 -24.44
N ARG A 384 -5.37 -15.00 -23.75
CA ARG A 384 -6.83 -14.86 -23.96
C ARG A 384 -7.34 -13.46 -23.65
N GLY A 385 -6.78 -12.79 -22.64
CA GLY A 385 -7.16 -11.43 -22.26
C GLY A 385 -6.68 -10.40 -23.28
N LEU A 386 -5.41 -10.48 -23.73
CA LEU A 386 -4.85 -9.57 -24.72
C LEU A 386 -5.46 -9.73 -26.12
N THR A 387 -6.06 -10.87 -26.41
CA THR A 387 -6.71 -11.18 -27.73
C THR A 387 -8.22 -11.28 -27.62
N ILE A 388 -8.80 -10.82 -26.50
CA ILE A 388 -10.23 -10.99 -26.22
C ILE A 388 -11.10 -10.26 -27.24
N SER A 389 -12.09 -10.97 -27.79
CA SER A 389 -13.11 -10.30 -28.60
C SER A 389 -14.01 -9.43 -27.71
N HIS A 390 -14.62 -8.38 -28.28
CA HIS A 390 -15.59 -7.59 -27.54
C HIS A 390 -16.76 -8.43 -26.99
N ALA A 391 -17.21 -9.43 -27.76
CA ALA A 391 -18.25 -10.34 -27.30
C ALA A 391 -17.81 -11.17 -26.09
N ASP A 392 -16.55 -11.66 -26.09
CA ASP A 392 -16.01 -12.41 -24.96
C ASP A 392 -15.75 -11.51 -23.76
N TRP A 393 -15.30 -10.30 -23.98
CA TRP A 393 -15.17 -9.31 -22.91
C TRP A 393 -16.51 -9.04 -22.20
N ILE A 394 -17.61 -8.91 -22.98
CA ILE A 394 -18.96 -8.78 -22.41
C ILE A 394 -19.31 -10.03 -21.57
N ARG A 395 -19.01 -11.26 -22.10
CA ARG A 395 -19.26 -12.50 -21.35
C ARG A 395 -18.49 -12.55 -20.03
N GLN A 396 -17.20 -12.20 -20.04
CA GLN A 396 -16.38 -12.16 -18.83
C GLN A 396 -16.85 -11.07 -17.85
N SER A 397 -17.28 -9.90 -18.35
CA SER A 397 -17.84 -8.84 -17.52
C SER A 397 -19.17 -9.27 -16.86
N ARG A 398 -20.02 -10.04 -17.57
CA ARG A 398 -21.23 -10.64 -16.98
C ARG A 398 -20.88 -11.69 -15.91
N ALA A 399 -19.88 -12.54 -16.16
CA ALA A 399 -19.38 -13.50 -15.17
C ALA A 399 -18.87 -12.77 -13.89
N ARG A 400 -18.14 -11.67 -14.06
CA ARG A 400 -17.70 -10.78 -12.96
C ARG A 400 -18.89 -10.26 -12.15
N VAL A 401 -19.94 -9.79 -12.81
CA VAL A 401 -21.17 -9.33 -12.11
C VAL A 401 -21.83 -10.47 -11.33
N GLY A 402 -21.89 -11.67 -11.90
CA GLY A 402 -22.41 -12.85 -11.19
C GLY A 402 -21.55 -13.23 -9.97
N LEU A 403 -20.22 -13.17 -10.08
CA LEU A 403 -19.32 -13.39 -8.95
C LEU A 403 -19.53 -12.32 -7.86
N ARG A 404 -19.63 -11.04 -8.26
CA ARG A 404 -19.93 -9.95 -7.32
C ARG A 404 -21.23 -10.20 -6.53
N ALA A 405 -22.30 -10.62 -7.22
CA ALA A 405 -23.57 -10.93 -6.57
C ALA A 405 -23.42 -12.04 -5.51
N ARG A 406 -22.63 -13.09 -5.80
CA ARG A 406 -22.34 -14.16 -4.83
C ARG A 406 -21.54 -13.66 -3.62
N TRP A 407 -20.54 -12.79 -3.83
CA TRP A 407 -19.81 -12.15 -2.73
C TRP A 407 -20.73 -11.29 -1.86
N LEU A 408 -21.64 -10.52 -2.47
CA LEU A 408 -22.60 -9.72 -1.72
C LEU A 408 -23.57 -10.60 -0.91
N ASP A 409 -24.01 -11.76 -1.48
CA ASP A 409 -24.83 -12.73 -0.73
C ASP A 409 -24.05 -13.35 0.45
N LEU A 410 -22.76 -13.67 0.29
CA LEU A 410 -21.90 -14.12 1.39
C LEU A 410 -21.84 -13.08 2.53
N PHE A 411 -21.73 -11.79 2.20
CA PHE A 411 -21.67 -10.71 3.20
C PHE A 411 -22.99 -10.42 3.95
N HIS A 412 -24.07 -11.12 3.65
CA HIS A 412 -25.24 -11.19 4.56
C HIS A 412 -24.97 -12.10 5.78
N ASP A 413 -24.13 -13.11 5.61
CA ASP A 413 -23.84 -14.09 6.67
C ASP A 413 -22.50 -13.82 7.37
N ILE A 414 -21.55 -13.18 6.68
CA ILE A 414 -20.19 -12.85 7.12
C ILE A 414 -20.02 -11.33 7.09
N ASP A 415 -19.19 -10.78 7.99
CA ASP A 415 -18.92 -9.35 8.02
C ASP A 415 -17.60 -9.00 7.37
N VAL A 416 -16.58 -9.85 7.56
CA VAL A 416 -15.25 -9.69 6.94
C VAL A 416 -14.66 -11.05 6.56
N VAL A 417 -13.84 -11.02 5.51
CA VAL A 417 -13.03 -12.17 5.09
C VAL A 417 -11.56 -11.85 5.30
N LEU A 418 -10.84 -12.70 6.04
CA LEU A 418 -9.41 -12.61 6.25
C LEU A 418 -8.68 -13.57 5.32
N CYS A 419 -7.70 -13.09 4.58
CA CYS A 419 -6.84 -13.92 3.76
C CYS A 419 -5.47 -13.24 3.56
N PRO A 420 -4.45 -13.97 3.05
CA PRO A 420 -3.16 -13.38 2.73
C PRO A 420 -3.29 -12.27 1.68
N PRO A 421 -2.54 -11.17 1.76
CA PRO A 421 -2.42 -10.21 0.66
C PRO A 421 -1.60 -10.78 -0.51
N MET A 422 -0.55 -11.54 -0.18
CA MET A 422 0.37 -12.21 -1.09
C MET A 422 0.70 -13.61 -0.56
N PRO A 423 1.15 -14.56 -1.41
CA PRO A 423 1.43 -15.92 -0.98
C PRO A 423 2.76 -16.08 -0.22
N THR A 424 3.65 -15.09 -0.24
CA THR A 424 4.98 -15.12 0.40
C THR A 424 5.33 -13.76 0.99
N VAL A 425 6.31 -13.70 1.87
CA VAL A 425 6.93 -12.45 2.37
C VAL A 425 7.80 -11.80 1.28
N ALA A 426 8.36 -10.62 1.55
CA ALA A 426 9.27 -9.93 0.64
C ALA A 426 10.41 -10.86 0.18
N PHE A 427 10.61 -10.97 -1.14
CA PHE A 427 11.61 -11.79 -1.79
C PHE A 427 12.79 -10.94 -2.30
N PRO A 428 13.97 -11.54 -2.58
CA PRO A 428 15.12 -10.84 -3.15
C PRO A 428 14.77 -10.14 -4.46
N HIS A 429 15.49 -9.03 -4.76
CA HIS A 429 15.32 -8.35 -6.04
C HIS A 429 15.60 -9.29 -7.22
N ASP A 430 14.70 -9.28 -8.20
CA ASP A 430 14.86 -9.97 -9.48
C ASP A 430 14.43 -9.04 -10.62
N HIS A 431 15.39 -8.50 -11.34
CA HIS A 431 15.17 -7.57 -12.45
C HIS A 431 15.12 -8.27 -13.82
N SER A 432 15.10 -9.60 -13.87
CA SER A 432 14.89 -10.35 -15.09
C SER A 432 13.48 -10.10 -15.68
N PRO A 433 13.20 -10.48 -16.94
CA PRO A 433 11.88 -10.30 -17.53
C PRO A 433 10.78 -11.00 -16.72
N GLN A 434 9.72 -10.27 -16.37
CA GLN A 434 8.67 -10.69 -15.43
C GLN A 434 8.03 -12.05 -15.74
N PHE A 435 7.79 -12.35 -17.01
CA PHE A 435 7.13 -13.62 -17.41
C PHE A 435 8.04 -14.85 -17.25
N GLY A 436 9.34 -14.66 -17.05
CA GLY A 436 10.30 -15.76 -16.82
C GLY A 436 10.64 -15.97 -15.35
N ARG A 437 10.17 -15.08 -14.46
CA ARG A 437 10.49 -15.16 -13.02
C ARG A 437 9.69 -16.24 -12.32
N HIS A 438 10.28 -16.76 -11.25
CA HIS A 438 9.65 -17.70 -10.35
C HIS A 438 9.86 -17.29 -8.90
N LEU A 439 8.99 -17.76 -8.04
CA LEU A 439 9.10 -17.65 -6.58
C LEU A 439 9.30 -19.05 -6.00
N ASP A 440 10.20 -19.17 -5.04
CA ASP A 440 10.25 -20.33 -4.16
C ASP A 440 9.25 -20.11 -3.01
N ILE A 441 8.28 -20.99 -2.88
CA ILE A 441 7.31 -21.00 -1.79
C ILE A 441 7.44 -22.33 -1.06
N ASP A 442 8.21 -22.35 0.02
CA ASP A 442 8.49 -23.53 0.84
C ASP A 442 9.04 -24.72 0.01
N GLY A 443 9.98 -24.46 -0.91
CA GLY A 443 10.59 -25.46 -1.80
C GLY A 443 9.77 -25.77 -3.05
N VAL A 444 8.62 -25.10 -3.25
CA VAL A 444 7.83 -25.22 -4.48
C VAL A 444 8.14 -24.06 -5.40
N ASN A 445 8.65 -24.37 -6.61
CA ASN A 445 8.93 -23.37 -7.64
C ASN A 445 7.63 -22.95 -8.33
N VAL A 446 7.16 -21.71 -8.07
CA VAL A 446 5.88 -21.17 -8.55
C VAL A 446 6.13 -20.06 -9.57
N PRO A 447 5.42 -20.01 -10.71
CA PRO A 447 5.49 -18.87 -11.62
C PRO A 447 5.19 -17.56 -10.89
N TYR A 448 6.06 -16.57 -11.07
CA TYR A 448 5.99 -15.26 -10.39
C TYR A 448 4.61 -14.60 -10.42
N ASN A 449 3.94 -14.67 -11.58
CA ASN A 449 2.66 -14.01 -11.78
C ASN A 449 1.48 -14.73 -11.09
N ASP A 450 1.68 -15.95 -10.60
CA ASP A 450 0.64 -16.68 -9.87
C ASP A 450 0.34 -16.04 -8.49
N GLN A 451 1.26 -15.25 -7.95
CA GLN A 451 1.02 -14.50 -6.71
C GLN A 451 -0.18 -13.54 -6.76
N SER A 452 -0.67 -13.17 -7.95
CA SER A 452 -1.83 -12.29 -8.14
C SER A 452 -3.17 -12.84 -7.63
N ILE A 453 -3.25 -14.12 -7.29
CA ILE A 453 -4.50 -14.81 -6.95
C ILE A 453 -5.23 -14.20 -5.75
N TRP A 454 -4.50 -13.91 -4.67
CA TRP A 454 -5.07 -13.35 -3.45
C TRP A 454 -5.58 -11.92 -3.68
N ALA A 455 -4.78 -11.11 -4.37
CA ALA A 455 -5.16 -9.74 -4.71
C ALA A 455 -6.39 -9.70 -5.60
N GLY A 456 -6.53 -10.66 -6.54
CA GLY A 456 -7.62 -10.74 -7.51
C GLY A 456 -9.00 -10.88 -6.89
N ILE A 457 -9.12 -11.46 -5.70
CA ILE A 457 -10.41 -11.67 -5.02
C ILE A 457 -11.17 -10.34 -4.86
N ALA A 458 -10.57 -9.36 -4.22
CA ALA A 458 -11.22 -8.07 -3.96
C ALA A 458 -11.29 -7.19 -5.23
N ILE A 459 -10.26 -7.25 -6.10
CA ILE A 459 -10.19 -6.42 -7.32
C ILE A 459 -11.29 -6.80 -8.31
N LEU A 460 -11.40 -8.08 -8.67
CA LEU A 460 -12.32 -8.51 -9.72
C LEU A 460 -13.73 -8.00 -9.49
N VAL A 461 -14.20 -8.09 -8.27
CA VAL A 461 -15.58 -7.77 -7.90
C VAL A 461 -15.74 -6.39 -7.25
N GLY A 462 -14.66 -5.61 -7.18
CA GLY A 462 -14.69 -4.21 -6.73
C GLY A 462 -14.91 -4.03 -5.23
N LEU A 463 -14.63 -5.03 -4.39
CA LEU A 463 -14.82 -4.98 -2.93
C LEU A 463 -13.70 -4.17 -2.26
N PRO A 464 -13.96 -3.53 -1.10
CA PRO A 464 -12.92 -2.92 -0.28
C PRO A 464 -12.03 -3.96 0.38
N ALA A 465 -10.75 -3.65 0.57
CA ALA A 465 -9.82 -4.51 1.29
C ALA A 465 -8.79 -3.68 2.05
N THR A 466 -8.74 -3.81 3.36
CA THR A 466 -7.72 -3.20 4.23
C THR A 466 -6.61 -4.21 4.48
N THR A 467 -5.35 -3.80 4.33
CA THR A 467 -4.18 -4.61 4.72
C THR A 467 -3.53 -4.01 5.95
N MET A 468 -3.18 -4.86 6.90
CA MET A 468 -2.46 -4.48 8.11
C MET A 468 -1.39 -5.51 8.48
N PRO A 469 -0.30 -5.12 9.15
CA PRO A 469 0.69 -6.06 9.67
C PRO A 469 0.12 -6.87 10.84
N ILE A 470 0.42 -8.19 10.87
CA ILE A 470 -0.04 -9.12 11.91
C ILE A 470 1.08 -9.92 12.57
N GLY A 471 2.31 -9.79 12.08
CA GLY A 471 3.46 -10.52 12.59
C GLY A 471 4.68 -10.41 11.70
N LYS A 472 5.64 -11.30 11.95
CA LYS A 472 6.89 -11.41 11.19
C LYS A 472 7.18 -12.86 10.87
N SER A 473 7.89 -13.08 9.76
CA SER A 473 8.45 -14.38 9.42
C SER A 473 9.62 -14.75 10.36
N PRO A 474 10.11 -16.00 10.34
CA PRO A 474 11.31 -16.38 11.09
C PRO A 474 12.55 -15.54 10.76
N GLU A 475 12.64 -15.01 9.54
CA GLU A 475 13.71 -14.11 9.08
C GLU A 475 13.52 -12.65 9.53
N GLY A 476 12.43 -12.35 10.24
CA GLY A 476 12.12 -11.00 10.74
C GLY A 476 11.40 -10.10 9.74
N LEU A 477 10.97 -10.62 8.58
CA LEU A 477 10.23 -9.87 7.57
C LEU A 477 8.77 -9.72 7.94
N PRO A 478 8.12 -8.58 7.66
CA PRO A 478 6.72 -8.35 7.96
C PRO A 478 5.78 -9.34 7.26
N ILE A 479 4.70 -9.68 7.94
CA ILE A 479 3.57 -10.43 7.40
C ILE A 479 2.30 -9.62 7.69
N GLY A 480 1.50 -9.38 6.64
CA GLY A 480 0.20 -8.72 6.76
C GLY A 480 -0.96 -9.67 6.46
N VAL A 481 -2.16 -9.21 6.78
CA VAL A 481 -3.43 -9.81 6.38
C VAL A 481 -4.23 -8.81 5.57
N GLN A 482 -4.99 -9.26 4.57
CA GLN A 482 -6.02 -8.44 3.97
C GLN A 482 -7.40 -8.79 4.56
N ILE A 483 -8.18 -7.75 4.85
CA ILE A 483 -9.50 -7.77 5.44
C ILE A 483 -10.46 -7.29 4.35
N ILE A 484 -11.21 -8.20 3.73
CA ILE A 484 -12.14 -7.90 2.64
C ILE A 484 -13.54 -7.72 3.23
N GLY A 485 -14.27 -6.69 2.82
CA GLY A 485 -15.64 -6.40 3.25
C GLY A 485 -16.64 -6.28 2.11
N GLY A 486 -17.88 -5.99 2.44
CA GLY A 486 -18.95 -5.73 1.48
C GLY A 486 -18.70 -4.47 0.66
N TYR A 487 -19.27 -4.39 -0.54
CA TYR A 487 -19.11 -3.24 -1.43
C TYR A 487 -19.63 -1.94 -0.80
N LEU A 488 -18.83 -0.88 -0.83
CA LEU A 488 -19.03 0.41 -0.16
C LEU A 488 -19.07 0.33 1.39
N GLU A 489 -18.60 -0.78 1.97
CA GLU A 489 -18.40 -0.91 3.40
C GLU A 489 -16.94 -0.72 3.82
N ASP A 490 -16.25 0.17 3.14
CA ASP A 490 -14.83 0.52 3.35
C ASP A 490 -14.53 0.83 4.82
N ARG A 491 -15.44 1.54 5.50
CA ARG A 491 -15.32 1.86 6.92
C ARG A 491 -15.33 0.62 7.82
N SER A 492 -16.04 -0.45 7.42
CA SER A 492 -16.10 -1.68 8.22
C SER A 492 -14.77 -2.44 8.22
N THR A 493 -14.08 -2.51 7.06
CA THR A 493 -12.77 -3.17 6.98
C THR A 493 -11.68 -2.39 7.70
N ILE A 494 -11.72 -1.05 7.63
CA ILE A 494 -10.79 -0.18 8.35
C ILE A 494 -11.03 -0.26 9.87
N ALA A 495 -12.29 -0.19 10.32
CA ALA A 495 -12.63 -0.29 11.73
C ALA A 495 -12.26 -1.67 12.32
N PHE A 496 -12.44 -2.75 11.56
CA PHE A 496 -12.00 -4.07 12.00
C PHE A 496 -10.48 -4.14 12.16
N ALA A 497 -9.72 -3.50 11.24
CA ALA A 497 -8.27 -3.36 11.36
C ALA A 497 -7.88 -2.52 12.58
N GLU A 498 -8.58 -1.41 12.85
CA GLU A 498 -8.33 -0.54 14.03
C GLU A 498 -8.58 -1.30 15.34
N LEU A 499 -9.62 -2.10 15.41
CA LEU A 499 -9.91 -2.94 16.57
C LEU A 499 -8.82 -4.02 16.78
N ILE A 500 -8.31 -4.65 15.70
CA ILE A 500 -7.18 -5.59 15.79
C ILE A 500 -5.90 -4.85 16.22
N GLU A 501 -5.61 -3.68 15.66
CA GLU A 501 -4.46 -2.87 16.00
C GLU A 501 -4.47 -2.48 17.49
N SER A 502 -5.62 -2.08 18.00
CA SER A 502 -5.80 -1.72 19.40
C SER A 502 -5.56 -2.90 20.36
N GLU A 503 -5.98 -4.11 19.98
CA GLU A 503 -5.90 -5.30 20.84
C GLU A 503 -4.54 -6.01 20.75
N PHE A 504 -3.96 -6.10 19.54
CA PHE A 504 -2.78 -6.95 19.28
C PHE A 504 -1.56 -6.18 18.79
N GLY A 505 -1.69 -4.86 18.58
CA GLY A 505 -0.67 -4.03 17.98
C GLY A 505 -0.72 -4.05 16.44
N GLY A 506 0.10 -3.21 15.83
CA GLY A 506 0.15 -3.01 14.38
C GLY A 506 1.56 -2.74 13.89
N PHE A 507 1.80 -1.53 13.38
CA PHE A 507 3.09 -1.11 12.84
C PHE A 507 4.22 -1.21 13.87
N THR A 508 5.36 -1.72 13.40
CA THR A 508 6.64 -1.65 14.13
C THR A 508 7.71 -1.09 13.21
N PRO A 509 8.60 -0.20 13.67
CA PRO A 509 9.68 0.34 12.84
C PRO A 509 10.64 -0.75 12.35
N PRO A 510 11.18 -0.65 11.10
CA PRO A 510 12.27 -1.49 10.62
C PRO A 510 13.57 -1.19 11.36
N PRO A 511 14.58 -2.09 11.30
CA PRO A 511 15.89 -1.92 11.93
C PRO A 511 16.84 -1.05 11.06
N LEU A 512 16.49 0.23 10.80
CA LEU A 512 17.27 1.19 10.00
C LEU A 512 18.29 1.95 10.84
#